data_36274fc1e2658a9a5fc91acf08350e70
#
_entry.id   36274fc1e2658a9a5fc91acf08350e70
#
_cell.length_a   1.000
_cell.length_b   1.000
_cell.length_c   1.000
_cell.angle_alpha   90.00
_cell.angle_beta   90.00
_cell.angle_gamma   90.00
#
_symmetry.space_group_name_H-M   'P 1'
#
loop_
_entity.id
_entity.type
_entity.pdbx_description
1 polymer ?
#
loop_
_entity_poly.entity_id
_entity_poly.type
_entity_poly.pdbx_seq_one_letter_code
_entity_poly.pdbx_strand_id
1 'polypeptide(L)'
;GLVGYIRRNVCVPVPKAETMSEMNQILRDKCREYLSHQIRGKEASVGTMLTQEKNKLHPLPVYPFDPCRRISGKVDRFCTIRFDTNNYSVPAAYCGRDVAVKVGPETVSIYFEGQRIAQHCRCLERKRSIYVLEHYLPLLEKKGRAIFYARPVQDTLPERFIQWLQKQDLSPKELVEILSRCRDEDWETIMAEAACHIWPVHIEDTVVVQAVD
;
A
#
# COMPACT_ATOMS: atom_id res chain seq x y z
N GLY A 1 -27.57 -15.87 -21.02
CA GLY A 1 -27.10 -16.19 -19.69
C GLY A 1 -27.05 -14.96 -18.78
N LEU A 2 -26.75 -15.15 -17.49
CA LEU A 2 -26.78 -14.13 -16.42
C LEU A 2 -25.92 -12.89 -16.74
N VAL A 3 -24.74 -13.09 -17.28
CA VAL A 3 -23.84 -11.97 -17.66
C VAL A 3 -24.48 -11.06 -18.69
N GLY A 4 -25.14 -11.64 -19.71
CA GLY A 4 -25.85 -10.87 -20.72
C GLY A 4 -27.06 -10.13 -20.15
N TYR A 5 -27.76 -10.71 -19.18
CA TYR A 5 -28.85 -10.06 -18.46
C TYR A 5 -28.35 -8.84 -17.67
N ILE A 6 -27.29 -9.00 -16.86
CA ILE A 6 -26.71 -7.92 -16.07
C ILE A 6 -26.26 -6.79 -16.98
N ARG A 7 -25.53 -7.07 -18.06
CA ARG A 7 -25.09 -6.04 -19.00
C ARG A 7 -26.23 -5.20 -19.56
N ARG A 8 -27.37 -5.81 -19.92
CA ARG A 8 -28.51 -5.10 -20.51
C ARG A 8 -29.39 -4.39 -19.50
N ASN A 9 -29.56 -4.94 -18.31
CA ASN A 9 -30.55 -4.43 -17.35
C ASN A 9 -29.97 -3.69 -16.17
N VAL A 10 -28.70 -3.91 -15.87
CA VAL A 10 -28.02 -3.28 -14.74
C VAL A 10 -26.98 -2.25 -15.20
N CYS A 11 -26.30 -2.55 -16.33
CA CYS A 11 -25.26 -1.66 -16.85
C CYS A 11 -25.76 -0.75 -17.99
N VAL A 12 -27.06 -0.66 -18.23
CA VAL A 12 -27.67 0.25 -19.21
C VAL A 12 -28.79 1.05 -18.52
N PRO A 13 -28.72 2.38 -18.51
CA PRO A 13 -27.58 3.22 -18.92
C PRO A 13 -26.34 2.89 -18.09
N VAL A 14 -25.14 3.19 -18.64
CA VAL A 14 -23.88 2.94 -17.94
C VAL A 14 -23.88 3.68 -16.61
N PRO A 15 -23.78 2.98 -15.45
CA PRO A 15 -23.78 3.64 -14.15
C PRO A 15 -22.53 4.52 -14.02
N LYS A 16 -22.71 5.69 -13.42
CA LYS A 16 -21.61 6.64 -13.14
C LYS A 16 -21.24 6.52 -11.67
N ALA A 17 -19.95 6.41 -11.39
CA ALA A 17 -19.39 6.38 -10.04
C ALA A 17 -18.01 7.00 -10.07
N GLU A 18 -17.60 7.63 -8.98
CA GLU A 18 -16.26 8.21 -8.82
C GLU A 18 -15.24 7.16 -8.40
N THR A 19 -15.69 6.13 -7.68
CA THR A 19 -14.83 5.05 -7.16
C THR A 19 -15.38 3.67 -7.53
N MET A 20 -14.49 2.68 -7.53
CA MET A 20 -14.89 1.26 -7.70
C MET A 20 -15.77 0.76 -6.54
N SER A 21 -15.60 1.30 -5.34
CA SER A 21 -16.42 0.97 -4.18
C SER A 21 -17.87 1.43 -4.39
N GLU A 22 -18.05 2.66 -4.84
CA GLU A 22 -19.36 3.23 -5.18
C GLU A 22 -20.04 2.44 -6.32
N MET A 23 -19.27 2.14 -7.38
CA MET A 23 -19.77 1.31 -8.48
C MET A 23 -20.27 -0.05 -7.97
N ASN A 24 -19.50 -0.70 -7.12
CA ASN A 24 -19.90 -1.98 -6.53
C ASN A 24 -21.13 -1.86 -5.62
N GLN A 25 -21.33 -0.72 -4.97
CA GLN A 25 -22.54 -0.48 -4.17
C GLN A 25 -23.75 -0.32 -5.07
N ILE A 26 -23.67 0.48 -6.12
CA ILE A 26 -24.75 0.65 -7.12
C ILE A 26 -25.17 -0.72 -7.72
N LEU A 27 -24.19 -1.53 -8.09
CA LEU A 27 -24.46 -2.86 -8.65
C LEU A 27 -25.13 -3.79 -7.63
N ARG A 28 -24.70 -3.76 -6.36
CA ARG A 28 -25.32 -4.53 -5.28
C ARG A 28 -26.78 -4.14 -5.04
N ASP A 29 -27.05 -2.85 -5.04
CA ASP A 29 -28.41 -2.35 -4.80
C ASP A 29 -29.34 -2.73 -5.94
N LYS A 30 -28.90 -2.64 -7.19
CA LYS A 30 -29.66 -3.13 -8.34
C LYS A 30 -29.89 -4.66 -8.30
N CYS A 31 -28.91 -5.43 -7.81
CA CYS A 31 -29.11 -6.87 -7.59
C CYS A 31 -30.13 -7.14 -6.47
N ARG A 32 -30.19 -6.30 -5.43
CA ARG A 32 -31.21 -6.41 -4.36
C ARG A 32 -32.60 -6.05 -4.85
N GLU A 33 -32.72 -5.00 -5.66
CA GLU A 33 -33.99 -4.62 -6.31
C GLU A 33 -34.57 -5.79 -7.13
N TYR A 34 -33.71 -6.58 -7.79
CA TYR A 34 -34.12 -7.74 -8.56
C TYR A 34 -34.76 -8.86 -7.71
N LEU A 35 -34.56 -8.86 -6.39
CA LEU A 35 -35.20 -9.84 -5.52
C LEU A 35 -36.73 -9.71 -5.47
N SER A 36 -37.28 -8.55 -5.77
CA SER A 36 -38.71 -8.32 -5.89
C SER A 36 -39.31 -8.80 -7.22
N HIS A 37 -38.45 -9.08 -8.22
CA HIS A 37 -38.85 -9.48 -9.54
C HIS A 37 -39.52 -10.86 -9.54
N GLN A 38 -40.61 -11.01 -10.30
CA GLN A 38 -41.28 -12.29 -10.53
C GLN A 38 -40.94 -12.78 -11.93
N ILE A 39 -40.35 -13.96 -12.01
CA ILE A 39 -40.00 -14.59 -13.28
C ILE A 39 -41.31 -15.19 -13.91
N ARG A 40 -41.50 -14.93 -15.20
CA ARG A 40 -42.65 -15.47 -15.93
C ARG A 40 -42.76 -17.00 -15.76
N GLY A 41 -43.90 -17.47 -15.33
CA GLY A 41 -44.15 -18.91 -15.09
C GLY A 41 -43.68 -19.41 -13.72
N LYS A 42 -43.26 -18.50 -12.82
CA LYS A 42 -43.01 -18.81 -11.42
C LYS A 42 -44.03 -18.11 -10.52
N GLU A 43 -44.51 -18.80 -9.49
CA GLU A 43 -45.53 -18.27 -8.57
C GLU A 43 -44.94 -17.30 -7.52
N ALA A 44 -43.68 -17.46 -7.20
CA ALA A 44 -43.00 -16.66 -6.17
C ALA A 44 -41.97 -15.70 -6.76
N SER A 45 -41.68 -14.62 -6.03
CA SER A 45 -40.61 -13.69 -6.37
C SER A 45 -39.22 -14.37 -6.24
N VAL A 46 -38.23 -13.79 -6.90
CA VAL A 46 -36.84 -14.26 -6.82
C VAL A 46 -36.34 -14.30 -5.36
N GLY A 47 -36.70 -13.30 -4.55
CA GLY A 47 -36.34 -13.25 -3.13
C GLY A 47 -36.96 -14.38 -2.31
N THR A 48 -38.23 -14.70 -2.54
CA THR A 48 -38.88 -15.81 -1.87
C THR A 48 -38.24 -17.16 -2.26
N MET A 49 -37.98 -17.37 -3.54
CA MET A 49 -37.30 -18.57 -4.02
C MET A 49 -35.87 -18.67 -3.47
N LEU A 50 -35.13 -17.56 -3.41
CA LEU A 50 -33.78 -17.52 -2.82
C LEU A 50 -33.81 -17.91 -1.34
N THR A 51 -34.81 -17.46 -0.58
CA THR A 51 -34.93 -17.83 0.85
C THR A 51 -35.16 -19.34 1.02
N GLN A 52 -35.97 -19.94 0.16
CA GLN A 52 -36.17 -21.37 0.17
C GLN A 52 -34.93 -22.16 -0.23
N GLU A 53 -34.20 -21.67 -1.25
CA GLU A 53 -32.97 -22.27 -1.73
C GLU A 53 -31.83 -22.20 -0.66
N LYS A 54 -31.70 -21.08 0.05
CA LYS A 54 -30.72 -20.92 1.14
C LYS A 54 -30.77 -22.02 2.20
N ASN A 55 -32.00 -22.52 2.48
CA ASN A 55 -32.19 -23.63 3.43
C ASN A 55 -31.66 -24.98 2.91
N LYS A 56 -31.34 -25.07 1.63
CA LYS A 56 -30.82 -26.27 0.97
C LYS A 56 -29.32 -26.16 0.66
N LEU A 57 -28.77 -24.97 0.75
CA LEU A 57 -27.36 -24.74 0.49
C LEU A 57 -26.47 -25.28 1.63
N HIS A 58 -25.31 -25.79 1.27
CA HIS A 58 -24.29 -26.15 2.24
C HIS A 58 -23.73 -24.89 2.95
N PRO A 59 -23.26 -25.02 4.20
CA PRO A 59 -22.57 -23.92 4.87
C PRO A 59 -21.34 -23.48 4.07
N LEU A 60 -21.02 -22.20 4.14
CA LEU A 60 -19.81 -21.68 3.51
C LEU A 60 -18.56 -22.35 4.09
N PRO A 61 -17.51 -22.55 3.28
CA PRO A 61 -16.23 -23.04 3.78
C PRO A 61 -15.69 -22.17 4.92
N VAL A 62 -15.07 -22.80 5.92
CA VAL A 62 -14.43 -22.09 7.05
C VAL A 62 -13.38 -21.08 6.56
N TYR A 63 -12.64 -21.46 5.51
CA TYR A 63 -11.68 -20.58 4.87
C TYR A 63 -12.29 -19.99 3.60
N PRO A 64 -12.45 -18.65 3.54
CA PRO A 64 -12.97 -18.00 2.33
C PRO A 64 -12.00 -18.20 1.15
N PHE A 65 -12.55 -18.22 -0.05
CA PHE A 65 -11.73 -18.23 -1.26
C PHE A 65 -10.80 -17.01 -1.30
N ASP A 66 -9.52 -17.25 -1.54
CA ASP A 66 -8.50 -16.22 -1.69
C ASP A 66 -8.36 -15.83 -3.17
N PRO A 67 -8.95 -14.71 -3.62
CA PRO A 67 -8.93 -14.29 -5.02
C PRO A 67 -7.57 -13.74 -5.47
N CYS A 68 -6.56 -13.73 -4.58
CA CYS A 68 -5.27 -13.15 -4.86
C CYS A 68 -4.43 -14.05 -5.78
N ARG A 69 -3.80 -13.44 -6.77
CA ARG A 69 -2.77 -14.10 -7.57
C ARG A 69 -1.49 -14.22 -6.75
N ARG A 70 -0.91 -15.42 -6.73
CA ARG A 70 0.38 -15.69 -6.08
C ARG A 70 1.45 -15.88 -7.13
N ILE A 71 2.55 -15.17 -6.98
CA ILE A 71 3.75 -15.32 -7.80
C ILE A 71 4.98 -15.37 -6.90
N SER A 72 6.08 -15.87 -7.40
CA SER A 72 7.39 -15.78 -6.77
C SER A 72 8.33 -14.97 -7.64
N GLY A 73 9.31 -14.33 -7.03
CA GLY A 73 10.31 -13.56 -7.74
C GLY A 73 11.48 -13.20 -6.84
N LYS A 74 12.59 -12.82 -7.45
CA LYS A 74 13.80 -12.40 -6.75
C LYS A 74 13.81 -10.88 -6.60
N VAL A 75 14.10 -10.40 -5.39
CA VAL A 75 14.31 -8.97 -5.13
C VAL A 75 15.60 -8.54 -5.84
N ASP A 76 15.51 -7.49 -6.64
CA ASP A 76 16.63 -6.99 -7.42
C ASP A 76 17.63 -6.17 -6.56
N ARG A 77 18.75 -5.75 -7.19
CA ARG A 77 19.79 -4.93 -6.52
C ARG A 77 19.31 -3.53 -6.11
N PHE A 78 18.16 -3.10 -6.59
CA PHE A 78 17.53 -1.83 -6.20
C PHE A 78 16.51 -2.01 -5.08
N CYS A 79 16.49 -3.21 -4.46
CA CYS A 79 15.53 -3.60 -3.41
C CYS A 79 14.09 -3.46 -3.92
N THR A 80 13.83 -3.89 -5.16
CA THR A 80 12.48 -3.93 -5.72
C THR A 80 12.12 -5.30 -6.25
N ILE A 81 10.82 -5.59 -6.27
CA ILE A 81 10.23 -6.73 -6.96
C ILE A 81 9.32 -6.24 -8.08
N ARG A 82 9.43 -6.85 -9.25
CA ARG A 82 8.65 -6.45 -10.41
C ARG A 82 7.36 -7.26 -10.53
N PHE A 83 6.26 -6.53 -10.67
CA PHE A 83 4.95 -7.10 -10.98
C PHE A 83 4.19 -6.18 -11.95
N ASP A 84 3.60 -6.76 -12.99
CA ASP A 84 2.75 -6.08 -14.00
C ASP A 84 3.38 -4.79 -14.56
N THR A 85 4.67 -4.86 -14.95
CA THR A 85 5.52 -3.75 -15.40
C THR A 85 5.93 -2.72 -14.34
N ASN A 86 5.39 -2.79 -13.13
CA ASN A 86 5.69 -1.89 -12.02
C ASN A 86 6.71 -2.50 -11.06
N ASN A 87 7.48 -1.66 -10.39
CA ASN A 87 8.45 -2.06 -9.37
C ASN A 87 7.92 -1.65 -7.99
N TYR A 88 7.95 -2.57 -7.04
CA TYR A 88 7.51 -2.35 -5.66
C TYR A 88 8.69 -2.54 -4.72
N SER A 89 8.94 -1.56 -3.86
CA SER A 89 10.07 -1.61 -2.95
C SER A 89 9.91 -2.68 -1.86
N VAL A 90 11.04 -3.22 -1.44
CA VAL A 90 11.15 -4.22 -0.38
C VAL A 90 12.25 -3.75 0.58
N PRO A 91 12.16 -4.00 1.90
CA PRO A 91 13.22 -3.64 2.81
C PRO A 91 14.59 -4.14 2.35
N ALA A 92 15.61 -3.30 2.44
CA ALA A 92 16.95 -3.53 1.89
C ALA A 92 17.59 -4.83 2.38
N ALA A 93 17.22 -5.31 3.57
CA ALA A 93 17.70 -6.57 4.13
C ALA A 93 17.36 -7.80 3.27
N TYR A 94 16.34 -7.70 2.40
CA TYR A 94 15.89 -8.79 1.54
C TYR A 94 16.40 -8.68 0.10
N CYS A 95 17.33 -7.77 -0.17
CA CYS A 95 17.95 -7.63 -1.49
C CYS A 95 18.59 -8.97 -1.93
N GLY A 96 18.28 -9.40 -3.15
CA GLY A 96 18.77 -10.68 -3.71
C GLY A 96 18.07 -11.94 -3.18
N ARG A 97 17.11 -11.83 -2.27
CA ARG A 97 16.32 -12.97 -1.76
C ARG A 97 15.14 -13.29 -2.70
N ASP A 98 14.76 -14.56 -2.69
CA ASP A 98 13.51 -14.99 -3.33
C ASP A 98 12.34 -14.77 -2.39
N VAL A 99 11.28 -14.15 -2.90
CA VAL A 99 10.10 -13.74 -2.13
C VAL A 99 8.82 -14.22 -2.81
N ALA A 100 7.79 -14.45 -2.02
CA ALA A 100 6.45 -14.70 -2.51
C ALA A 100 5.66 -13.39 -2.55
N VAL A 101 4.95 -13.16 -3.65
CA VAL A 101 4.12 -11.96 -3.84
C VAL A 101 2.67 -12.39 -3.99
N LYS A 102 1.82 -11.85 -3.13
CA LYS A 102 0.37 -12.03 -3.15
C LYS A 102 -0.27 -10.74 -3.67
N VAL A 103 -0.91 -10.85 -4.83
CA VAL A 103 -1.52 -9.72 -5.52
C VAL A 103 -3.03 -9.80 -5.46
N GLY A 104 -3.61 -8.88 -4.71
CA GLY A 104 -5.05 -8.66 -4.64
C GLY A 104 -5.52 -7.61 -5.66
N PRO A 105 -6.81 -7.27 -5.65
CA PRO A 105 -7.35 -6.21 -6.50
C PRO A 105 -6.76 -4.83 -6.18
N GLU A 106 -6.54 -4.52 -4.91
CA GLU A 106 -6.10 -3.20 -4.44
C GLU A 106 -4.69 -3.22 -3.81
N THR A 107 -4.16 -4.39 -3.47
CA THR A 107 -2.91 -4.51 -2.72
C THR A 107 -1.93 -5.50 -3.33
N VAL A 108 -0.64 -5.19 -3.17
CA VAL A 108 0.48 -6.08 -3.45
C VAL A 108 1.20 -6.33 -2.13
N SER A 109 1.15 -7.57 -1.62
CA SER A 109 1.79 -7.99 -0.37
C SER A 109 2.96 -8.92 -0.67
N ILE A 110 4.10 -8.65 -0.06
CA ILE A 110 5.36 -9.38 -0.30
C ILE A 110 5.71 -10.14 0.97
N TYR A 111 6.07 -11.41 0.79
CA TYR A 111 6.34 -12.35 1.89
C TYR A 111 7.72 -13.00 1.72
N PHE A 112 8.44 -13.11 2.81
CA PHE A 112 9.65 -13.91 2.92
C PHE A 112 9.47 -14.94 4.05
N GLU A 113 9.69 -16.21 3.76
CA GLU A 113 9.53 -17.33 4.72
C GLU A 113 8.17 -17.30 5.46
N GLY A 114 7.10 -16.94 4.75
CA GLY A 114 5.75 -16.87 5.33
C GLY A 114 5.42 -15.57 6.07
N GLN A 115 6.41 -14.74 6.38
CA GLN A 115 6.22 -13.44 7.02
C GLN A 115 6.02 -12.34 5.98
N ARG A 116 5.02 -11.46 6.19
CA ARG A 116 4.81 -10.30 5.33
C ARG A 116 5.86 -9.23 5.64
N ILE A 117 6.71 -8.92 4.65
CA ILE A 117 7.82 -7.97 4.77
C ILE A 117 7.52 -6.61 4.14
N ALA A 118 6.56 -6.54 3.21
CA ALA A 118 6.10 -5.28 2.63
C ALA A 118 4.66 -5.40 2.13
N GLN A 119 3.96 -4.26 2.07
CA GLN A 119 2.64 -4.13 1.47
C GLN A 119 2.52 -2.77 0.79
N HIS A 120 1.97 -2.77 -0.43
CA HIS A 120 1.76 -1.57 -1.23
C HIS A 120 0.35 -1.52 -1.78
N CYS A 121 -0.16 -0.32 -2.05
CA CYS A 121 -1.32 -0.15 -2.92
C CYS A 121 -0.94 -0.63 -4.34
N ARG A 122 -1.83 -1.41 -4.95
CA ARG A 122 -1.61 -1.87 -6.32
C ARG A 122 -1.72 -0.70 -7.29
N CYS A 123 -0.65 -0.45 -8.03
CA CYS A 123 -0.64 0.52 -9.11
C CYS A 123 -1.17 -0.13 -10.40
N LEU A 124 -2.21 0.43 -10.99
CA LEU A 124 -2.79 -0.02 -12.26
C LEU A 124 -2.15 0.65 -13.48
N GLU A 125 -1.35 1.70 -13.27
CA GLU A 125 -0.55 2.32 -14.31
C GLU A 125 0.61 1.40 -14.70
N ARG A 126 1.32 1.76 -15.77
CA ARG A 126 2.46 0.97 -16.25
C ARG A 126 3.79 1.68 -16.03
N LYS A 127 4.85 0.90 -15.82
CA LYS A 127 6.25 1.37 -15.70
C LYS A 127 6.43 2.36 -14.53
N ARG A 128 5.68 2.18 -13.46
CA ARG A 128 5.83 2.96 -12.23
C ARG A 128 6.74 2.25 -11.24
N SER A 129 7.41 3.03 -10.41
CA SER A 129 8.14 2.54 -9.25
C SER A 129 7.46 3.09 -8.00
N ILE A 130 7.06 2.18 -7.13
CA ILE A 130 6.35 2.47 -5.88
C ILE A 130 7.34 2.25 -4.75
N TYR A 131 7.86 3.34 -4.21
CA TYR A 131 8.84 3.33 -3.14
C TYR A 131 8.18 3.60 -1.79
N VAL A 132 8.70 2.93 -0.76
CA VAL A 132 8.51 3.21 0.66
C VAL A 132 9.87 3.58 1.19
N LEU A 133 10.03 4.79 1.70
CA LEU A 133 11.35 5.37 2.05
C LEU A 133 12.06 4.56 3.14
N GLU A 134 11.30 4.05 4.12
CA GLU A 134 11.79 3.25 5.23
C GLU A 134 12.52 1.97 4.77
N HIS A 135 12.16 1.42 3.63
CA HIS A 135 12.84 0.26 3.08
C HIS A 135 14.33 0.53 2.77
N TYR A 136 14.68 1.79 2.58
CA TYR A 136 16.02 2.23 2.16
C TYR A 136 16.83 2.92 3.25
N LEU A 137 16.24 3.32 4.38
CA LEU A 137 16.92 4.08 5.43
C LEU A 137 18.27 3.47 5.85
N PRO A 138 18.40 2.14 6.07
CA PRO A 138 19.69 1.54 6.44
C PRO A 138 20.76 1.63 5.36
N LEU A 139 20.36 1.78 4.09
CA LEU A 139 21.29 2.00 2.98
C LEU A 139 21.66 3.47 2.83
N LEU A 140 20.71 4.36 3.11
CA LEU A 140 20.85 5.79 2.96
C LEU A 140 21.79 6.35 4.01
N GLU A 141 21.79 5.85 5.23
CA GLU A 141 22.71 6.22 6.30
C GLU A 141 24.18 6.11 5.87
N LYS A 142 24.49 5.09 5.07
CA LYS A 142 25.87 4.84 4.57
C LYS A 142 26.28 5.74 3.41
N LYS A 143 25.35 6.49 2.82
CA LYS A 143 25.60 7.25 1.59
C LYS A 143 25.96 8.72 1.82
N GLY A 144 25.86 9.24 3.04
CA GLY A 144 26.09 10.64 3.32
C GLY A 144 25.26 11.57 2.41
N ARG A 145 25.87 12.64 1.87
CA ARG A 145 25.15 13.59 0.99
C ARG A 145 24.63 13.00 -0.33
N ALA A 146 25.10 11.81 -0.75
CA ALA A 146 24.55 11.12 -1.93
C ALA A 146 23.12 10.62 -1.73
N ILE A 147 22.58 10.69 -0.50
CA ILE A 147 21.18 10.37 -0.16
C ILE A 147 20.19 11.18 -1.01
N PHE A 148 20.49 12.47 -1.27
CA PHE A 148 19.61 13.37 -2.01
C PHE A 148 19.43 13.00 -3.50
N TYR A 149 20.34 12.19 -4.05
CA TYR A 149 20.29 11.72 -5.43
C TYR A 149 19.70 10.30 -5.53
N ALA A 150 19.29 9.72 -4.41
CA ALA A 150 18.65 8.42 -4.41
C ALA A 150 17.22 8.53 -4.92
N ARG A 151 16.85 7.71 -5.93
CA ARG A 151 15.49 7.71 -6.48
C ARG A 151 14.39 7.55 -5.43
N PRO A 152 14.51 6.67 -4.43
CA PRO A 152 13.49 6.58 -3.38
C PRO A 152 13.24 7.90 -2.65
N VAL A 153 14.26 8.74 -2.47
CA VAL A 153 14.13 10.06 -1.86
C VAL A 153 13.48 11.05 -2.82
N GLN A 154 13.97 11.10 -4.07
CA GLN A 154 13.46 12.03 -5.08
C GLN A 154 12.02 11.76 -5.51
N ASP A 155 11.63 10.48 -5.58
CA ASP A 155 10.29 10.09 -6.04
C ASP A 155 9.25 10.13 -4.89
N THR A 156 9.71 10.18 -3.62
CA THR A 156 8.81 10.16 -2.44
C THR A 156 8.63 11.52 -1.80
N LEU A 157 9.66 12.37 -1.82
CA LEU A 157 9.66 13.66 -1.14
C LEU A 157 9.57 14.84 -2.11
N PRO A 158 8.88 15.94 -1.73
CA PRO A 158 8.82 17.15 -2.53
C PRO A 158 10.21 17.76 -2.74
N GLU A 159 10.46 18.27 -3.94
CA GLU A 159 11.73 18.88 -4.31
C GLU A 159 12.12 20.04 -3.37
N ARG A 160 11.12 20.85 -2.96
CA ARG A 160 11.32 21.94 -1.99
C ARG A 160 11.90 21.45 -0.67
N PHE A 161 11.43 20.31 -0.18
CA PHE A 161 11.93 19.73 1.08
C PHE A 161 13.33 19.17 0.91
N ILE A 162 13.63 18.51 -0.21
CA ILE A 162 14.97 18.02 -0.54
C ILE A 162 15.97 19.17 -0.62
N GLN A 163 15.61 20.27 -1.30
CA GLN A 163 16.46 21.46 -1.40
C GLN A 163 16.69 22.13 -0.03
N TRP A 164 15.69 22.11 0.84
CA TRP A 164 15.85 22.60 2.21
C TRP A 164 16.81 21.72 3.00
N LEU A 165 16.64 20.39 2.98
CA LEU A 165 17.55 19.44 3.64
C LEU A 165 19.00 19.59 3.17
N GLN A 166 19.23 19.84 1.88
CA GLN A 166 20.58 20.04 1.33
C GLN A 166 21.31 21.25 1.89
N LYS A 167 20.57 22.26 2.33
CA LYS A 167 21.13 23.49 2.94
C LYS A 167 21.45 23.31 4.43
N GLN A 168 20.92 22.27 5.07
CA GLN A 168 21.19 21.97 6.46
C GLN A 168 22.55 21.27 6.59
N ASP A 169 23.31 21.63 7.65
CA ASP A 169 24.56 20.94 7.97
C ASP A 169 24.28 19.76 8.91
N LEU A 170 23.67 18.73 8.34
CA LEU A 170 23.23 17.54 9.06
C LEU A 170 24.16 16.36 8.81
N SER A 171 24.40 15.58 9.84
CA SER A 171 25.08 14.30 9.73
C SER A 171 24.18 13.27 8.99
N PRO A 172 24.76 12.20 8.43
CA PRO A 172 23.96 11.14 7.78
C PRO A 172 22.92 10.50 8.71
N LYS A 173 23.20 10.40 10.01
CA LYS A 173 22.27 9.87 11.01
C LYS A 173 21.07 10.78 11.21
N GLU A 174 21.32 12.08 11.40
CA GLU A 174 20.28 13.09 11.54
C GLU A 174 19.40 13.16 10.28
N LEU A 175 19.99 13.07 9.10
CA LEU A 175 19.23 13.00 7.84
C LEU A 175 18.30 11.78 7.80
N VAL A 176 18.78 10.62 8.20
CA VAL A 176 17.95 9.40 8.24
C VAL A 176 16.86 9.51 9.29
N GLU A 177 17.13 10.13 10.44
CA GLU A 177 16.14 10.40 11.48
C GLU A 177 15.02 11.30 10.97
N ILE A 178 15.35 12.41 10.31
CA ILE A 178 14.39 13.30 9.67
C ILE A 178 13.56 12.54 8.62
N LEU A 179 14.22 11.77 7.77
CA LEU A 179 13.54 10.99 6.74
C LEU A 179 12.60 9.92 7.33
N SER A 180 12.93 9.37 8.49
CA SER A 180 12.05 8.41 9.18
C SER A 180 10.80 9.08 9.73
N ARG A 181 10.89 10.33 10.19
CA ARG A 181 9.74 11.12 10.67
C ARG A 181 8.75 11.44 9.55
N CYS A 182 9.21 11.58 8.29
CA CYS A 182 8.35 11.84 7.14
C CYS A 182 7.27 10.76 6.88
N ARG A 183 7.32 9.63 7.58
CA ARG A 183 6.26 8.62 7.54
C ARG A 183 5.01 9.06 8.30
N ASP A 184 5.20 9.68 9.45
CA ASP A 184 4.13 9.94 10.43
C ASP A 184 3.81 11.45 10.51
N GLU A 185 4.70 12.30 10.03
CA GLU A 185 4.61 13.75 10.09
C GLU A 185 4.67 14.37 8.70
N ASP A 186 3.97 15.49 8.53
CA ASP A 186 4.07 16.26 7.29
C ASP A 186 5.42 16.99 7.22
N TRP A 187 6.04 16.98 6.05
CA TRP A 187 7.34 17.61 5.82
C TRP A 187 7.33 19.13 6.10
N GLU A 188 6.18 19.82 5.96
CA GLU A 188 6.02 21.24 6.31
C GLU A 188 6.18 21.47 7.82
N THR A 189 5.62 20.57 8.63
CA THR A 189 5.76 20.57 10.09
C THR A 189 7.20 20.39 10.50
N ILE A 190 7.89 19.42 9.90
CA ILE A 190 9.33 19.15 10.17
C ILE A 190 10.18 20.38 9.83
N MET A 191 9.91 21.05 8.71
CA MET A 191 10.63 22.29 8.34
C MET A 191 10.37 23.43 9.32
N ALA A 192 9.13 23.59 9.80
CA ALA A 192 8.76 24.64 10.74
C ALA A 192 9.42 24.45 12.12
N GLU A 193 9.46 23.24 12.62
CA GLU A 193 10.13 22.90 13.88
C GLU A 193 11.63 23.20 13.82
N ALA A 194 12.29 22.80 12.74
CA ALA A 194 13.71 23.09 12.56
C ALA A 194 14.00 24.60 12.44
N ALA A 195 13.11 25.38 11.84
CA ALA A 195 13.24 26.84 11.78
C ALA A 195 13.10 27.50 13.17
N CYS A 196 12.38 26.89 14.09
CA CYS A 196 12.21 27.38 15.46
C CYS A 196 13.37 26.96 16.41
N HIS A 197 14.43 26.32 15.93
CA HIS A 197 15.53 25.76 16.74
C HIS A 197 15.07 24.76 17.82
N ILE A 198 13.92 24.14 17.66
CA ILE A 198 13.40 23.09 18.54
C ILE A 198 13.80 21.71 17.97
N TRP A 199 15.08 21.54 17.67
CA TRP A 199 15.63 20.23 17.38
C TRP A 199 15.91 19.52 18.70
N PRO A 200 15.44 18.30 18.95
CA PRO A 200 15.82 17.58 20.15
C PRO A 200 17.32 17.32 20.11
N VAL A 201 18.07 18.08 20.90
CA VAL A 201 19.47 17.77 21.18
C VAL A 201 19.46 16.46 21.93
N HIS A 202 19.98 15.40 21.35
CA HIS A 202 20.32 14.20 22.08
C HIS A 202 21.34 14.61 23.17
N ILE A 203 20.90 14.65 24.41
CA ILE A 203 21.79 14.73 25.55
C ILE A 203 22.49 13.37 25.60
N GLU A 204 23.65 13.26 24.94
CA GLU A 204 24.56 12.16 25.20
C GLU A 204 24.89 12.21 26.69
N ASP A 205 24.71 11.08 27.39
CA ASP A 205 25.03 10.88 28.79
C ASP A 205 26.41 11.48 29.13
N THR A 206 26.40 12.64 29.76
CA THR A 206 27.59 13.18 30.36
C THR A 206 27.90 12.28 31.55
N VAL A 207 28.84 11.37 31.36
CA VAL A 207 29.44 10.61 32.46
C VAL A 207 30.06 11.60 33.40
N VAL A 208 29.39 11.85 34.53
CA VAL A 208 29.93 12.58 35.65
C VAL A 208 31.03 11.71 36.26
N VAL A 209 32.28 11.99 35.90
CA VAL A 209 33.43 11.49 36.66
C VAL A 209 33.43 12.25 37.96
N GLN A 210 32.94 11.64 39.05
CA GLN A 210 33.18 12.11 40.39
C GLN A 210 34.67 11.94 40.69
N ALA A 211 35.39 13.06 40.82
CA ALA A 211 36.66 13.08 41.44
C ALA A 211 36.50 12.74 42.92
N VAL A 212 37.16 11.68 43.35
CA VAL A 212 37.32 11.32 44.77
C VAL A 212 38.61 12.02 45.23
N ASP A 213 38.49 12.95 46.17
CA ASP A 213 39.52 13.37 47.06
C ASP A 213 39.68 12.41 48.25
#